data_1f41145355cf8e2207cee632ab7e94bf
#
_entry.id   1f41145355cf8e2207cee632ab7e94bf
#
_cell.length_a   1.000
_cell.length_b   1.000
_cell.length_c   1.000
_cell.angle_alpha   90.00
_cell.angle_beta   90.00
_cell.angle_gamma   90.00
#
_symmetry.space_group_name_H-M   'P 1'
#
loop_
_entity.id
_entity.type
_entity.pdbx_description
1 polymer ?
#
loop_
_entity_poly.entity_id
_entity_poly.type
_entity_poly.pdbx_seq_one_letter_code
_entity_poly.pdbx_strand_id
1 'polypeptide(L)'
;MPVTSKIAMTVSRLQETIKQAPNLSQSRRKDLLSEINRVIKICGLDPHSFIVDPASVSKKVYDAPWQLHGITKATWANIRSNFTAAIEIAGINIHRLRANFALTPEWDSLFTRLDEFDRRDMRRFAGWCAGQDLTPKDVTQKNFLAYYDWCVECTVNRDPRERAHLPRRVWNQNVRKILGESAPVLELPGMIIWKALGWAELAPTLKSDFEIFRQRRSSNTVFSGLDVDKLKSMASGSSLPLNNSSGLFLFGKAKLTPLKPVTIQGYENRIRVLVTLLVELGTEPAQLNSFKVLLTRENVFNALVYYVRGQDDDRAKPRLTALAIAVLSIAQTMKAHGEMDDATLADLRDLFKKVQYRQNGMSKCNRERLQQFKSSFVLKKFLNLPSEVFQRLDKIDTPKIQHALDAQQALILAILQHAPVRCANLQAINLGQHLKQFAWSKETDWMLHWDSTDVKNKQELNFTLKGEVSRLLEIYLKRYRPILMNAPSSALFISHTGTQKCTATVGKQFKGFIKRELGLVMNIHLIRHLSAYIFLKHNPGHYGTVQVLLGHKNIQTTINFYAGFNQETDLAHYDKLIERLKNQGKIEASYEDTL
;
A
#
# COMPACT_ATOMS: atom_id res chain seq x y z
N MET A 1 -38.85 -4.44 -26.78
CA MET A 1 -39.59 -3.60 -25.85
C MET A 1 -38.75 -2.37 -25.57
N PRO A 2 -39.28 -1.15 -25.62
CA PRO A 2 -38.48 0.05 -25.38
C PRO A 2 -37.95 0.06 -23.96
N VAL A 3 -36.64 0.31 -23.82
CA VAL A 3 -35.96 0.53 -22.55
C VAL A 3 -36.52 1.82 -21.98
N THR A 4 -37.50 1.72 -21.08
CA THR A 4 -37.89 2.84 -20.23
C THR A 4 -36.66 3.27 -19.44
N SER A 5 -36.16 4.47 -19.70
CA SER A 5 -35.06 5.10 -18.94
C SER A 5 -35.48 5.12 -17.48
N LYS A 6 -34.94 4.19 -16.68
CA LYS A 6 -35.08 4.23 -15.22
C LYS A 6 -34.44 5.51 -14.75
N ILE A 7 -35.23 6.51 -14.41
CA ILE A 7 -34.74 7.75 -13.81
C ILE A 7 -33.95 7.37 -12.56
N ALA A 8 -32.66 7.77 -12.52
CA ALA A 8 -31.76 7.42 -11.45
C ALA A 8 -32.33 7.82 -10.07
N MET A 9 -32.34 6.90 -9.11
CA MET A 9 -32.80 7.16 -7.75
C MET A 9 -31.73 7.95 -7.00
N THR A 10 -32.04 9.20 -6.66
CA THR A 10 -31.19 10.01 -5.76
C THR A 10 -31.62 9.83 -4.30
N VAL A 11 -30.79 10.30 -3.35
CA VAL A 11 -31.15 10.23 -1.93
C VAL A 11 -32.38 11.10 -1.63
N SER A 12 -32.52 12.27 -2.25
CA SER A 12 -33.72 13.10 -2.12
C SER A 12 -34.97 12.37 -2.60
N ARG A 13 -34.91 11.67 -3.73
CA ARG A 13 -36.04 10.85 -4.20
C ARG A 13 -36.31 9.67 -3.28
N LEU A 14 -35.28 9.03 -2.72
CA LEU A 14 -35.43 7.99 -1.72
C LEU A 14 -36.20 8.53 -0.50
N GLN A 15 -35.86 9.72 -0.01
CA GLN A 15 -36.56 10.36 1.10
C GLN A 15 -38.04 10.60 0.76
N GLU A 16 -38.36 11.12 -0.43
CA GLU A 16 -39.74 11.33 -0.87
C GLU A 16 -40.50 10.00 -1.01
N THR A 17 -39.88 8.97 -1.57
CA THR A 17 -40.50 7.64 -1.66
C THR A 17 -40.83 7.07 -0.28
N ILE A 18 -39.94 7.24 0.71
CA ILE A 18 -40.19 6.78 2.09
C ILE A 18 -41.29 7.62 2.76
N LYS A 19 -41.38 8.94 2.51
CA LYS A 19 -42.47 9.77 3.03
C LYS A 19 -43.83 9.33 2.50
N GLN A 20 -43.88 8.88 1.25
CA GLN A 20 -45.13 8.51 0.57
C GLN A 20 -45.47 7.01 0.67
N ALA A 21 -44.61 6.17 1.22
CA ALA A 21 -44.78 4.72 1.27
C ALA A 21 -46.04 4.35 2.09
N PRO A 22 -47.08 3.70 1.48
CA PRO A 22 -48.38 3.47 2.14
C PRO A 22 -48.31 2.44 3.28
N ASN A 23 -47.38 1.47 3.17
CA ASN A 23 -47.32 0.33 4.09
C ASN A 23 -46.38 0.56 5.31
N LEU A 24 -45.97 1.81 5.56
CA LEU A 24 -45.11 2.14 6.70
C LEU A 24 -45.88 2.82 7.82
N SER A 25 -45.72 2.32 9.06
CA SER A 25 -46.19 3.04 10.26
C SER A 25 -45.49 4.41 10.36
N GLN A 26 -46.15 5.37 10.99
CA GLN A 26 -45.60 6.72 11.18
C GLN A 26 -44.26 6.70 11.92
N SER A 27 -44.13 5.85 12.96
CA SER A 27 -42.88 5.66 13.70
C SER A 27 -41.79 5.13 12.78
N ARG A 28 -42.03 4.04 12.04
CA ARG A 28 -41.05 3.43 11.15
C ARG A 28 -40.60 4.38 10.06
N ARG A 29 -41.48 5.20 9.53
CA ARG A 29 -41.20 6.24 8.53
C ARG A 29 -40.24 7.30 9.10
N LYS A 30 -40.50 7.79 10.32
CA LYS A 30 -39.63 8.74 11.01
C LYS A 30 -38.23 8.14 11.23
N ASP A 31 -38.14 6.88 11.69
CA ASP A 31 -36.87 6.20 11.93
C ASP A 31 -36.06 6.09 10.65
N LEU A 32 -36.65 5.63 9.54
CA LEU A 32 -35.95 5.50 8.26
C LEU A 32 -35.45 6.85 7.74
N LEU A 33 -36.26 7.90 7.80
CA LEU A 33 -35.84 9.25 7.38
C LEU A 33 -34.72 9.80 8.26
N SER A 34 -34.80 9.58 9.57
CA SER A 34 -33.73 9.95 10.51
C SER A 34 -32.42 9.26 10.15
N GLU A 35 -32.45 7.94 9.88
CA GLU A 35 -31.24 7.19 9.53
C GLU A 35 -30.69 7.55 8.14
N ILE A 36 -31.55 7.87 7.15
CA ILE A 36 -31.11 8.43 5.88
C ILE A 36 -30.34 9.75 6.10
N ASN A 37 -30.86 10.66 6.93
CA ASN A 37 -30.18 11.91 7.26
C ASN A 37 -28.85 11.69 7.97
N ARG A 38 -28.77 10.67 8.85
CA ARG A 38 -27.49 10.30 9.49
C ARG A 38 -26.48 9.78 8.49
N VAL A 39 -26.91 8.97 7.51
CA VAL A 39 -26.03 8.50 6.42
C VAL A 39 -25.53 9.68 5.59
N ILE A 40 -26.40 10.62 5.19
CA ILE A 40 -26.03 11.84 4.48
C ILE A 40 -24.92 12.57 5.24
N LYS A 41 -25.11 12.83 6.53
CA LYS A 41 -24.16 13.56 7.37
C LYS A 41 -22.84 12.82 7.56
N ILE A 42 -22.87 11.52 7.87
CA ILE A 42 -21.67 10.71 8.13
C ILE A 42 -20.84 10.49 6.88
N CYS A 43 -21.51 10.28 5.73
CA CYS A 43 -20.85 9.98 4.48
C CYS A 43 -20.56 11.23 3.62
N GLY A 44 -21.05 12.41 4.04
CA GLY A 44 -20.91 13.66 3.29
C GLY A 44 -21.57 13.56 1.91
N LEU A 45 -22.77 12.97 1.82
CA LEU A 45 -23.48 12.83 0.57
C LEU A 45 -24.23 14.11 0.20
N ASP A 46 -24.22 14.44 -1.08
CA ASP A 46 -25.17 15.40 -1.63
C ASP A 46 -26.48 14.68 -1.98
N PRO A 47 -27.61 14.98 -1.32
CA PRO A 47 -28.88 14.28 -1.50
C PRO A 47 -29.43 14.36 -2.92
N HIS A 48 -29.11 15.43 -3.66
CA HIS A 48 -29.64 15.69 -5.01
C HIS A 48 -28.85 15.01 -6.12
N SER A 49 -27.53 14.83 -5.92
CA SER A 49 -26.64 14.26 -6.95
C SER A 49 -26.19 12.83 -6.66
N PHE A 50 -26.26 12.36 -5.40
CA PHE A 50 -25.82 11.00 -5.08
C PHE A 50 -26.84 9.96 -5.53
N ILE A 51 -26.43 9.11 -6.48
CA ILE A 51 -27.26 8.00 -7.00
C ILE A 51 -27.19 6.82 -6.04
N VAL A 52 -28.37 6.33 -5.67
CA VAL A 52 -28.55 5.20 -4.76
C VAL A 52 -28.59 3.90 -5.57
N ASP A 53 -27.42 3.39 -5.92
CA ASP A 53 -27.21 2.07 -6.51
C ASP A 53 -26.27 1.23 -5.63
N PRO A 54 -26.27 -0.11 -5.76
CA PRO A 54 -25.47 -0.96 -4.88
C PRO A 54 -23.97 -0.63 -4.90
N ALA A 55 -23.38 -0.30 -6.04
CA ALA A 55 -21.96 0.00 -6.19
C ALA A 55 -21.59 1.34 -5.49
N SER A 56 -22.39 2.40 -5.73
CA SER A 56 -22.21 3.70 -5.07
C SER A 56 -22.41 3.60 -3.56
N VAL A 57 -23.42 2.89 -3.09
CA VAL A 57 -23.69 2.65 -1.67
C VAL A 57 -22.54 1.84 -1.04
N SER A 58 -22.06 0.78 -1.68
CA SER A 58 -20.92 0.00 -1.22
C SER A 58 -19.68 0.87 -1.02
N LYS A 59 -19.36 1.69 -2.02
CA LYS A 59 -18.16 2.53 -2.02
C LYS A 59 -18.23 3.69 -1.03
N LYS A 60 -19.37 4.36 -0.91
CA LYS A 60 -19.52 5.58 -0.10
C LYS A 60 -20.06 5.33 1.30
N VAL A 61 -21.06 4.45 1.45
CA VAL A 61 -21.71 4.21 2.74
C VAL A 61 -21.03 3.09 3.52
N TYR A 62 -20.73 1.96 2.87
CA TYR A 62 -20.14 0.83 3.59
C TYR A 62 -18.65 1.01 3.90
N ASP A 63 -17.92 1.83 3.16
CA ASP A 63 -16.53 2.18 3.46
C ASP A 63 -16.37 3.54 4.19
N ALA A 64 -17.47 4.16 4.59
CA ALA A 64 -17.44 5.44 5.30
C ALA A 64 -16.65 5.36 6.62
N PRO A 65 -15.89 6.41 6.95
CA PRO A 65 -15.10 6.48 8.18
C PRO A 65 -15.97 6.91 9.37
N TRP A 66 -17.00 6.12 9.70
CA TRP A 66 -17.96 6.37 10.76
C TRP A 66 -17.32 6.58 12.15
N GLN A 67 -16.13 6.04 12.37
CA GLN A 67 -15.36 6.18 13.62
C GLN A 67 -15.09 7.65 13.95
N LEU A 68 -14.91 8.48 12.94
CA LEU A 68 -14.70 9.94 13.12
C LEU A 68 -15.86 10.63 13.80
N HIS A 69 -17.07 10.07 13.74
CA HIS A 69 -18.29 10.68 14.26
C HIS A 69 -18.64 10.21 15.70
N GLY A 70 -17.73 9.49 16.37
CA GLY A 70 -17.90 9.06 17.77
C GLY A 70 -19.01 8.03 17.99
N ILE A 71 -19.47 7.36 16.94
CA ILE A 71 -20.50 6.31 17.04
C ILE A 71 -19.86 4.92 17.17
N THR A 72 -20.59 3.99 17.77
CA THR A 72 -20.12 2.60 17.91
C THR A 72 -20.30 1.81 16.62
N LYS A 73 -19.56 0.70 16.49
CA LYS A 73 -19.72 -0.24 15.38
C LYS A 73 -21.16 -0.79 15.29
N ALA A 74 -21.79 -1.05 16.43
CA ALA A 74 -23.17 -1.53 16.50
C ALA A 74 -24.14 -0.45 16.00
N THR A 75 -24.00 0.79 16.46
CA THR A 75 -24.81 1.93 16.01
C THR A 75 -24.69 2.10 14.48
N TRP A 76 -23.45 2.07 13.94
CA TRP A 76 -23.24 2.17 12.50
C TRP A 76 -23.86 1.00 11.72
N ALA A 77 -23.83 -0.21 12.27
CA ALA A 77 -24.46 -1.37 11.65
C ALA A 77 -25.99 -1.19 11.57
N ASN A 78 -26.61 -0.65 12.61
CA ASN A 78 -28.05 -0.36 12.63
C ASN A 78 -28.43 0.73 11.63
N ILE A 79 -27.67 1.83 11.58
CA ILE A 79 -27.87 2.92 10.59
C ILE A 79 -27.83 2.35 9.16
N ARG A 80 -26.82 1.55 8.82
CA ARG A 80 -26.71 0.93 7.50
C ARG A 80 -27.85 -0.04 7.20
N SER A 81 -28.26 -0.83 8.19
CA SER A 81 -29.37 -1.77 8.03
C SER A 81 -30.68 -1.04 7.70
N ASN A 82 -30.97 0.06 8.40
CA ASN A 82 -32.14 0.89 8.15
C ASN A 82 -32.05 1.60 6.80
N PHE A 83 -30.88 2.11 6.43
CA PHE A 83 -30.67 2.71 5.12
C PHE A 83 -30.89 1.69 3.98
N THR A 84 -30.37 0.46 4.16
CA THR A 84 -30.60 -0.62 3.19
C THR A 84 -32.08 -0.99 3.10
N ALA A 85 -32.80 -1.04 4.24
CA ALA A 85 -34.23 -1.28 4.25
C ALA A 85 -35.02 -0.19 3.51
N ALA A 86 -34.61 1.08 3.65
CA ALA A 86 -35.24 2.17 2.90
C ALA A 86 -35.04 2.02 1.37
N ILE A 87 -33.85 1.60 0.95
CA ILE A 87 -33.53 1.35 -0.47
C ILE A 87 -34.40 0.20 -1.04
N GLU A 88 -34.57 -0.88 -0.27
CA GLU A 88 -35.45 -2.01 -0.65
C GLU A 88 -36.91 -1.59 -0.76
N ILE A 89 -37.43 -0.77 0.18
CA ILE A 89 -38.78 -0.22 0.14
C ILE A 89 -38.99 0.66 -1.11
N ALA A 90 -37.95 1.36 -1.54
CA ALA A 90 -37.97 2.17 -2.76
C ALA A 90 -37.89 1.33 -4.07
N GLY A 91 -37.90 0.00 -3.96
CA GLY A 91 -37.92 -0.91 -5.11
C GLY A 91 -36.56 -1.11 -5.79
N ILE A 92 -35.47 -0.66 -5.16
CA ILE A 92 -34.13 -0.97 -5.65
C ILE A 92 -33.75 -2.34 -5.14
N ASN A 93 -33.50 -3.26 -6.06
CA ASN A 93 -33.14 -4.63 -5.72
C ASN A 93 -31.70 -4.66 -5.17
N ILE A 94 -31.58 -4.78 -3.87
CA ILE A 94 -30.31 -5.05 -3.20
C ILE A 94 -30.39 -6.45 -2.63
N HIS A 95 -29.67 -7.37 -3.23
CA HIS A 95 -29.58 -8.72 -2.70
C HIS A 95 -28.84 -8.68 -1.35
N ARG A 96 -29.60 -8.77 -0.26
CA ARG A 96 -29.03 -8.98 1.07
C ARG A 96 -28.35 -10.34 1.08
N LEU A 97 -27.05 -10.31 1.24
CA LEU A 97 -26.21 -11.51 1.26
C LEU A 97 -26.36 -12.33 2.56
N ARG A 98 -27.56 -12.39 3.15
CA ARG A 98 -27.83 -13.36 4.20
C ARG A 98 -28.07 -14.71 3.53
N ALA A 99 -27.22 -15.61 3.88
CA ALA A 99 -26.90 -16.88 3.27
C ALA A 99 -27.97 -17.98 3.42
N ASN A 100 -29.22 -17.72 3.07
CA ASN A 100 -30.24 -18.76 3.01
C ASN A 100 -30.51 -19.18 1.56
N PHE A 101 -29.44 -19.27 0.75
CA PHE A 101 -29.55 -20.03 -0.49
C PHE A 101 -29.64 -21.52 -0.11
N ALA A 102 -30.71 -22.19 -0.51
CA ALA A 102 -30.78 -23.63 -0.49
C ALA A 102 -29.67 -24.16 -1.42
N LEU A 103 -28.85 -25.05 -0.94
CA LEU A 103 -27.87 -25.74 -1.76
C LEU A 103 -28.54 -26.93 -2.45
N THR A 104 -28.10 -27.27 -3.63
CA THR A 104 -28.50 -28.53 -4.28
C THR A 104 -27.77 -29.70 -3.64
N PRO A 105 -28.27 -30.94 -3.76
CA PRO A 105 -27.61 -32.12 -3.19
C PRO A 105 -26.15 -32.28 -3.62
N GLU A 106 -25.78 -31.86 -4.84
CA GLU A 106 -24.41 -31.93 -5.34
C GLU A 106 -23.47 -30.95 -4.61
N TRP A 107 -23.96 -29.75 -4.31
CA TRP A 107 -23.23 -28.78 -3.50
C TRP A 107 -23.11 -29.23 -2.05
N ASP A 108 -24.16 -29.80 -1.47
CA ASP A 108 -24.11 -30.35 -0.11
C ASP A 108 -23.14 -31.52 -0.02
N SER A 109 -23.13 -32.42 -1.02
CA SER A 109 -22.14 -33.50 -1.10
C SER A 109 -20.69 -32.99 -1.19
N LEU A 110 -20.45 -31.93 -1.98
CA LEU A 110 -19.14 -31.30 -2.02
C LEU A 110 -18.77 -30.69 -0.66
N PHE A 111 -19.71 -30.06 0.03
CA PHE A 111 -19.47 -29.39 1.32
C PHE A 111 -19.11 -30.37 2.43
N THR A 112 -19.61 -31.61 2.43
CA THR A 112 -19.20 -32.62 3.40
C THR A 112 -17.69 -32.93 3.35
N ARG A 113 -17.05 -32.68 2.21
CA ARG A 113 -15.62 -32.93 1.95
C ARG A 113 -14.73 -31.69 2.21
N LEU A 114 -15.30 -30.56 2.59
CA LEU A 114 -14.59 -29.32 2.93
C LEU A 114 -14.56 -29.10 4.44
N ASP A 115 -13.54 -28.40 4.96
CA ASP A 115 -13.53 -27.96 6.34
C ASP A 115 -14.54 -26.83 6.60
N GLU A 116 -14.77 -26.49 7.86
CA GLU A 116 -15.76 -25.50 8.29
C GLU A 116 -15.47 -24.09 7.72
N PHE A 117 -14.19 -23.70 7.64
CA PHE A 117 -13.80 -22.39 7.12
C PHE A 117 -14.03 -22.30 5.62
N ASP A 118 -13.67 -23.34 4.89
CA ASP A 118 -13.85 -23.41 3.45
C ASP A 118 -15.34 -23.49 3.07
N ARG A 119 -16.16 -24.24 3.83
CA ARG A 119 -17.63 -24.25 3.67
C ARG A 119 -18.22 -22.86 3.83
N ARG A 120 -17.82 -22.14 4.87
CA ARG A 120 -18.27 -20.76 5.11
C ARG A 120 -17.89 -19.82 3.97
N ASP A 121 -16.66 -19.89 3.50
CA ASP A 121 -16.13 -19.03 2.45
C ASP A 121 -16.73 -19.35 1.07
N MET A 122 -17.09 -20.62 0.81
CA MET A 122 -17.74 -21.08 -0.45
C MET A 122 -19.25 -20.89 -0.49
N ARG A 123 -19.94 -20.88 0.68
CA ARG A 123 -21.41 -21.00 0.78
C ARG A 123 -22.18 -20.02 -0.12
N ARG A 124 -21.68 -18.79 -0.24
CA ARG A 124 -22.33 -17.75 -1.05
C ARG A 124 -22.21 -18.01 -2.55
N PHE A 125 -21.04 -18.41 -3.00
CA PHE A 125 -20.80 -18.75 -4.39
C PHE A 125 -21.60 -20.00 -4.79
N ALA A 126 -21.58 -21.03 -3.95
CA ALA A 126 -22.37 -22.22 -4.16
C ALA A 126 -23.88 -21.92 -4.22
N GLY A 127 -24.39 -21.08 -3.32
CA GLY A 127 -25.78 -20.66 -3.35
C GLY A 127 -26.17 -19.83 -4.58
N TRP A 128 -25.26 -18.95 -5.04
CA TRP A 128 -25.46 -18.24 -6.30
C TRP A 128 -25.49 -19.20 -7.50
N CYS A 129 -24.58 -20.18 -7.54
CA CYS A 129 -24.57 -21.21 -8.56
C CYS A 129 -25.84 -22.06 -8.53
N ALA A 130 -26.27 -22.50 -7.35
CA ALA A 130 -27.51 -23.27 -7.18
C ALA A 130 -28.74 -22.49 -7.68
N GLY A 131 -28.78 -21.17 -7.46
CA GLY A 131 -29.84 -20.28 -7.99
C GLY A 131 -29.76 -20.05 -9.51
N GLN A 132 -28.74 -20.54 -10.18
CA GLN A 132 -28.58 -20.56 -11.63
C GLN A 132 -28.60 -21.98 -12.19
N ASP A 133 -29.07 -22.96 -11.40
CA ASP A 133 -29.11 -24.40 -11.73
C ASP A 133 -27.73 -24.99 -12.11
N LEU A 134 -26.63 -24.40 -11.56
CA LEU A 134 -25.26 -24.84 -11.80
C LEU A 134 -24.80 -25.80 -10.69
N THR A 135 -24.43 -27.03 -11.06
CA THR A 135 -23.74 -27.97 -10.15
C THR A 135 -22.24 -27.63 -10.01
N PRO A 136 -21.51 -28.18 -9.04
CA PRO A 136 -20.07 -27.96 -8.95
C PRO A 136 -19.28 -28.31 -10.22
N LYS A 137 -19.76 -29.28 -11.03
CA LYS A 137 -19.11 -29.70 -12.28
C LYS A 137 -19.35 -28.72 -13.43
N ASP A 138 -20.43 -27.95 -13.38
CA ASP A 138 -20.81 -27.00 -14.44
C ASP A 138 -20.12 -25.63 -14.27
N VAL A 139 -19.39 -25.43 -13.17
CA VAL A 139 -18.72 -24.17 -12.91
C VAL A 139 -17.60 -23.94 -13.91
N THR A 140 -17.69 -22.81 -14.63
CA THR A 140 -16.67 -22.34 -15.56
C THR A 140 -16.09 -21.00 -15.10
N GLN A 141 -14.99 -20.58 -15.71
CA GLN A 141 -14.44 -19.24 -15.50
C GLN A 141 -15.47 -18.15 -15.83
N LYS A 142 -16.32 -18.36 -16.86
CA LYS A 142 -17.39 -17.42 -17.25
C LYS A 142 -18.45 -17.28 -16.15
N ASN A 143 -18.88 -18.39 -15.55
CA ASN A 143 -19.83 -18.36 -14.43
C ASN A 143 -19.23 -17.62 -13.21
N PHE A 144 -17.95 -17.82 -12.94
CA PHE A 144 -17.30 -17.14 -11.83
C PHE A 144 -17.18 -15.62 -12.06
N LEU A 145 -16.89 -15.18 -13.28
CA LEU A 145 -16.90 -13.76 -13.63
C LEU A 145 -18.31 -13.15 -13.50
N ALA A 146 -19.34 -13.87 -13.94
CA ALA A 146 -20.74 -13.44 -13.77
C ALA A 146 -21.11 -13.31 -12.28
N TYR A 147 -20.65 -14.23 -11.43
CA TYR A 147 -20.78 -14.11 -9.97
C TYR A 147 -20.06 -12.87 -9.42
N TYR A 148 -18.86 -12.58 -9.90
CA TYR A 148 -18.12 -11.37 -9.50
C TYR A 148 -18.88 -10.10 -9.88
N ASP A 149 -19.37 -10.01 -11.13
CA ASP A 149 -20.18 -8.89 -11.61
C ASP A 149 -21.46 -8.73 -10.78
N TRP A 150 -22.13 -9.84 -10.47
CA TRP A 150 -23.28 -9.83 -9.56
C TRP A 150 -22.90 -9.30 -8.15
N CYS A 151 -21.73 -9.67 -7.62
CA CYS A 151 -21.25 -9.11 -6.35
C CYS A 151 -21.04 -7.59 -6.41
N VAL A 152 -20.59 -7.07 -7.55
CA VAL A 152 -20.37 -5.63 -7.77
C VAL A 152 -21.67 -4.87 -7.97
N GLU A 153 -22.55 -5.38 -8.82
CA GLU A 153 -23.71 -4.66 -9.32
C GLU A 153 -24.98 -4.84 -8.49
N CYS A 154 -25.15 -6.03 -7.91
CA CYS A 154 -26.39 -6.40 -7.23
C CYS A 154 -26.28 -6.49 -5.72
N THR A 155 -25.07 -6.34 -5.15
CA THR A 155 -24.89 -6.51 -3.70
C THR A 155 -24.23 -5.29 -3.06
N VAL A 156 -24.63 -5.02 -1.82
CA VAL A 156 -24.00 -3.97 -1.02
C VAL A 156 -22.91 -4.59 -0.14
N ASN A 157 -21.67 -4.40 -0.50
CA ASN A 157 -20.51 -4.94 0.18
C ASN A 157 -19.41 -3.89 0.32
N ARG A 158 -18.63 -3.99 1.40
CA ARG A 158 -17.47 -3.14 1.61
C ARG A 158 -16.39 -3.36 0.55
N ASP A 159 -16.18 -4.59 0.16
CA ASP A 159 -15.20 -5.00 -0.85
C ASP A 159 -15.76 -6.21 -1.64
N PRO A 160 -16.46 -5.96 -2.77
CA PRO A 160 -16.97 -7.04 -3.61
C PRO A 160 -15.88 -7.98 -4.12
N ARG A 161 -14.68 -7.43 -4.36
CA ARG A 161 -13.53 -8.21 -4.84
C ARG A 161 -13.03 -9.20 -3.80
N GLU A 162 -12.89 -8.78 -2.53
CA GLU A 162 -12.51 -9.68 -1.44
C GLU A 162 -13.56 -10.78 -1.27
N ARG A 163 -14.84 -10.46 -1.45
CA ARG A 163 -15.94 -11.42 -1.40
C ARG A 163 -15.84 -12.51 -2.47
N ALA A 164 -15.47 -12.16 -3.67
CA ALA A 164 -15.23 -13.14 -4.74
C ALA A 164 -13.88 -13.85 -4.59
N HIS A 165 -12.89 -13.21 -3.95
CA HIS A 165 -11.58 -13.82 -3.70
C HIS A 165 -11.66 -15.04 -2.77
N LEU A 166 -12.53 -15.03 -1.77
CA LEU A 166 -12.65 -16.14 -0.81
C LEU A 166 -13.06 -17.46 -1.49
N PRO A 167 -14.22 -17.54 -2.21
CA PRO A 167 -14.59 -18.76 -2.90
C PRO A 167 -13.59 -19.15 -4.00
N ARG A 168 -13.00 -18.20 -4.72
CA ARG A 168 -11.94 -18.47 -5.68
C ARG A 168 -10.75 -19.19 -5.04
N ARG A 169 -10.31 -18.71 -3.87
CA ARG A 169 -9.21 -19.34 -3.13
C ARG A 169 -9.54 -20.79 -2.77
N VAL A 170 -10.69 -21.01 -2.18
CA VAL A 170 -11.13 -22.36 -1.78
C VAL A 170 -11.29 -23.27 -3.01
N TRP A 171 -11.89 -22.74 -4.08
CA TRP A 171 -12.04 -23.48 -5.34
C TRP A 171 -10.68 -23.95 -5.87
N ASN A 172 -9.76 -23.03 -6.06
CA ASN A 172 -8.47 -23.33 -6.66
C ASN A 172 -7.56 -24.19 -5.77
N GLN A 173 -7.70 -24.11 -4.44
CA GLN A 173 -6.86 -24.86 -3.51
C GLN A 173 -7.41 -26.24 -3.14
N ASN A 174 -8.74 -26.34 -2.95
CA ASN A 174 -9.36 -27.51 -2.36
C ASN A 174 -10.43 -28.17 -3.25
N VAL A 175 -11.35 -27.39 -3.84
CA VAL A 175 -12.44 -27.94 -4.67
C VAL A 175 -11.89 -28.64 -5.92
N ARG A 176 -10.91 -28.06 -6.60
CA ARG A 176 -10.26 -28.69 -7.76
C ARG A 176 -9.62 -30.03 -7.43
N LYS A 177 -9.05 -30.20 -6.24
CA LYS A 177 -8.51 -31.49 -5.81
C LYS A 177 -9.58 -32.55 -5.64
N ILE A 178 -10.80 -32.15 -5.28
CA ILE A 178 -11.95 -33.03 -5.08
C ILE A 178 -12.58 -33.40 -6.43
N LEU A 179 -12.71 -32.43 -7.34
CA LEU A 179 -13.37 -32.61 -8.64
C LEU A 179 -12.44 -33.16 -9.74
N GLY A 180 -11.12 -33.06 -9.55
CA GLY A 180 -10.11 -33.45 -10.52
C GLY A 180 -9.60 -32.29 -11.37
N GLU A 181 -8.62 -32.57 -12.23
CA GLU A 181 -7.92 -31.55 -13.06
C GLU A 181 -8.83 -30.92 -14.14
N SER A 182 -9.94 -31.55 -14.48
CA SER A 182 -10.94 -30.99 -15.39
C SER A 182 -11.65 -29.74 -14.84
N ALA A 183 -11.65 -29.53 -13.52
CA ALA A 183 -12.23 -28.33 -12.93
C ALA A 183 -11.37 -27.10 -13.25
N PRO A 184 -11.99 -25.99 -13.71
CA PRO A 184 -11.27 -24.81 -14.16
C PRO A 184 -10.53 -24.10 -13.03
N VAL A 185 -9.45 -23.43 -13.37
CA VAL A 185 -8.83 -22.42 -12.49
C VAL A 185 -9.68 -21.15 -12.57
N LEU A 186 -10.15 -20.65 -11.41
CA LEU A 186 -10.95 -19.43 -11.34
C LEU A 186 -10.05 -18.20 -11.10
N GLU A 187 -10.28 -17.16 -11.90
CA GLU A 187 -9.51 -15.91 -11.83
C GLU A 187 -10.43 -14.69 -11.72
N LEU A 188 -9.97 -13.68 -10.98
CA LEU A 188 -10.65 -12.39 -10.85
C LEU A 188 -10.05 -11.36 -11.83
N PRO A 189 -10.86 -10.47 -12.42
CA PRO A 189 -10.38 -9.44 -13.33
C PRO A 189 -9.29 -8.58 -12.69
N GLY A 190 -8.20 -8.34 -13.42
CA GLY A 190 -7.08 -7.51 -12.97
C GLY A 190 -6.32 -8.06 -11.76
N MET A 191 -6.43 -9.35 -11.44
CA MET A 191 -5.70 -10.03 -10.38
C MET A 191 -4.85 -11.18 -10.91
N ILE A 192 -4.11 -10.96 -11.96
CA ILE A 192 -3.02 -11.89 -12.26
C ILE A 192 -1.95 -11.63 -11.22
N ILE A 193 -2.01 -12.36 -10.09
CA ILE A 193 -0.90 -12.45 -9.14
C ILE A 193 -0.01 -13.55 -9.69
N TRP A 194 1.03 -13.14 -10.40
CA TRP A 194 2.08 -14.06 -10.80
C TRP A 194 2.77 -14.58 -9.53
N LYS A 195 2.37 -15.76 -9.06
CA LYS A 195 3.06 -16.45 -8.01
C LYS A 195 4.33 -17.04 -8.62
N ALA A 196 5.46 -16.41 -8.32
CA ALA A 196 6.75 -16.91 -8.80
C ALA A 196 6.95 -18.37 -8.37
N LEU A 197 7.31 -19.21 -9.32
CA LEU A 197 7.69 -20.61 -9.06
C LEU A 197 8.79 -20.69 -8.00
N GLY A 198 8.75 -21.73 -7.18
CA GLY A 198 9.79 -22.01 -6.19
C GLY A 198 11.09 -22.45 -6.88
N TRP A 199 12.23 -22.30 -6.23
CA TRP A 199 13.49 -22.81 -6.77
C TRP A 199 13.51 -24.34 -6.96
N ALA A 200 12.67 -25.06 -6.22
CA ALA A 200 12.49 -26.50 -6.38
C ALA A 200 11.78 -26.89 -7.70
N GLU A 201 11.05 -25.95 -8.30
CA GLU A 201 10.31 -26.14 -9.55
C GLU A 201 11.09 -25.65 -10.78
N LEU A 202 12.29 -25.10 -10.58
CA LEU A 202 13.15 -24.52 -11.60
C LEU A 202 14.44 -25.33 -11.77
N ALA A 203 15.08 -25.17 -12.93
CA ALA A 203 16.36 -25.81 -13.21
C ALA A 203 17.42 -25.43 -12.16
N PRO A 204 18.11 -26.41 -11.54
CA PRO A 204 19.15 -26.14 -10.54
C PRO A 204 20.29 -25.23 -11.03
N THR A 205 20.63 -25.34 -12.32
CA THR A 205 21.64 -24.51 -12.98
C THR A 205 21.28 -23.03 -13.02
N LEU A 206 19.99 -22.70 -13.25
CA LEU A 206 19.51 -21.32 -13.19
C LEU A 206 19.63 -20.74 -11.77
N LYS A 207 19.41 -21.54 -10.74
CA LYS A 207 19.66 -21.14 -9.35
C LYS A 207 21.14 -20.85 -9.12
N SER A 208 22.03 -21.67 -9.67
CA SER A 208 23.48 -21.47 -9.60
C SER A 208 23.90 -20.17 -10.28
N ASP A 209 23.35 -19.87 -11.46
CA ASP A 209 23.60 -18.61 -12.16
C ASP A 209 23.19 -17.40 -11.30
N PHE A 210 22.06 -17.52 -10.59
CA PHE A 210 21.61 -16.45 -9.70
C PHE A 210 22.52 -16.29 -8.47
N GLU A 211 23.03 -17.36 -7.89
CA GLU A 211 23.99 -17.29 -6.78
C GLU A 211 25.32 -16.66 -7.23
N ILE A 212 25.80 -16.97 -8.44
CA ILE A 212 26.98 -16.31 -9.04
C ILE A 212 26.71 -14.81 -9.20
N PHE A 213 25.54 -14.43 -9.74
CA PHE A 213 25.13 -13.02 -9.83
C PHE A 213 25.10 -12.35 -8.45
N ARG A 214 24.53 -13.02 -7.43
CA ARG A 214 24.48 -12.54 -6.06
C ARG A 214 25.87 -12.25 -5.52
N GLN A 215 26.81 -13.19 -5.65
CA GLN A 215 28.19 -13.03 -5.21
C GLN A 215 28.88 -11.85 -5.91
N ARG A 216 28.75 -11.73 -7.23
CA ARG A 216 29.34 -10.65 -8.03
C ARG A 216 28.79 -9.26 -7.70
N ARG A 217 27.55 -9.19 -7.18
CA ARG A 217 26.86 -7.93 -6.90
C ARG A 217 26.75 -7.58 -5.43
N SER A 218 27.04 -8.50 -4.51
CA SER A 218 26.94 -8.26 -3.06
C SER A 218 28.17 -7.61 -2.44
N SER A 219 29.34 -7.75 -3.06
CA SER A 219 30.59 -7.21 -2.50
C SER A 219 31.41 -6.47 -3.55
N ASN A 220 32.24 -5.53 -3.11
CA ASN A 220 33.34 -4.98 -3.90
C ASN A 220 34.48 -6.02 -3.97
N THR A 221 34.20 -7.20 -4.52
CA THR A 221 35.06 -8.38 -4.46
C THR A 221 36.35 -8.30 -5.26
N VAL A 222 36.81 -7.12 -5.66
CA VAL A 222 38.18 -6.97 -6.13
C VAL A 222 39.19 -7.05 -4.97
N PHE A 223 38.77 -6.85 -3.72
CA PHE A 223 39.69 -6.76 -2.57
C PHE A 223 39.32 -7.59 -1.33
N SER A 224 38.27 -8.41 -1.34
CA SER A 224 37.86 -9.18 -0.13
C SER A 224 38.77 -10.37 0.22
N GLY A 225 39.85 -10.57 -0.51
CA GLY A 225 40.89 -11.56 -0.21
C GLY A 225 42.31 -10.97 -0.13
N LEU A 226 42.44 -9.67 -0.27
CA LEU A 226 43.76 -9.00 -0.16
C LEU A 226 43.85 -8.35 1.23
N ASP A 227 44.70 -8.93 2.06
CA ASP A 227 45.12 -8.38 3.33
C ASP A 227 45.75 -7.00 3.09
N VAL A 228 45.15 -5.94 3.66
CA VAL A 228 45.61 -4.55 3.47
C VAL A 228 47.06 -4.39 3.95
N ASP A 229 47.49 -5.18 4.94
CA ASP A 229 48.84 -5.16 5.44
C ASP A 229 49.82 -5.86 4.48
N LYS A 230 49.34 -6.86 3.72
CA LYS A 230 50.08 -7.50 2.63
C LYS A 230 50.25 -6.57 1.41
N LEU A 231 49.23 -5.76 1.11
CA LEU A 231 49.32 -4.72 0.08
C LEU A 231 50.29 -3.58 0.47
N LYS A 232 50.29 -3.19 1.74
CA LYS A 232 51.25 -2.20 2.26
C LYS A 232 52.67 -2.72 2.27
N SER A 233 52.87 -3.99 2.61
CA SER A 233 54.22 -4.62 2.55
C SER A 233 54.70 -4.79 1.11
N MET A 234 53.85 -5.04 0.14
CA MET A 234 54.19 -5.09 -1.26
C MET A 234 54.46 -3.70 -1.86
N ALA A 235 53.79 -2.66 -1.37
CA ALA A 235 54.02 -1.28 -1.82
C ALA A 235 55.30 -0.66 -1.23
N SER A 236 55.78 -1.15 -0.13
CA SER A 236 57.01 -0.66 0.54
C SER A 236 58.31 -1.36 0.08
N GLY A 237 58.21 -2.39 -0.76
CA GLY A 237 59.34 -3.28 -1.05
C GLY A 237 59.81 -3.38 -2.48
N SER A 238 59.26 -2.72 -3.48
CA SER A 238 59.79 -2.79 -4.86
C SER A 238 59.30 -1.63 -5.74
N SER A 239 60.25 -1.01 -6.42
CA SER A 239 60.04 -0.23 -7.61
C SER A 239 59.37 -1.08 -8.71
N LEU A 240 58.05 -1.04 -8.76
CA LEU A 240 57.29 -1.65 -9.87
C LEU A 240 57.51 -0.82 -11.12
N PRO A 241 57.99 -1.42 -12.23
CA PRO A 241 58.10 -0.71 -13.50
C PRO A 241 56.68 -0.38 -13.98
N LEU A 242 56.40 0.91 -14.13
CA LEU A 242 55.10 1.49 -14.56
C LEU A 242 54.76 1.19 -16.05
N ASN A 243 55.42 0.23 -16.67
CA ASN A 243 55.33 -0.01 -18.12
C ASN A 243 54.81 -1.42 -18.49
N ASN A 244 53.94 -2.01 -17.71
CA ASN A 244 53.23 -3.20 -18.19
C ASN A 244 51.72 -2.90 -18.33
N SER A 245 51.32 -2.70 -19.57
CA SER A 245 49.93 -2.50 -20.02
C SER A 245 48.93 -3.60 -19.59
N SER A 246 49.41 -4.69 -19.02
CA SER A 246 48.57 -5.77 -18.47
C SER A 246 47.91 -5.46 -17.13
N GLY A 247 48.48 -4.56 -16.32
CA GLY A 247 47.89 -4.15 -15.02
C GLY A 247 46.74 -3.14 -15.15
N LEU A 248 46.74 -2.35 -16.23
CA LEU A 248 45.70 -1.35 -16.49
C LEU A 248 44.38 -1.97 -16.98
N PHE A 249 44.42 -3.18 -17.54
CA PHE A 249 43.22 -3.90 -18.01
C PHE A 249 42.32 -4.41 -16.89
N LEU A 250 42.81 -4.51 -15.69
CA LEU A 250 41.98 -4.86 -14.51
C LEU A 250 41.10 -3.69 -14.02
N PHE A 251 41.40 -2.46 -14.40
CA PHE A 251 40.66 -1.25 -14.02
C PHE A 251 39.71 -0.71 -15.09
N GLY A 252 39.74 -1.25 -16.30
CA GLY A 252 38.98 -0.74 -17.45
C GLY A 252 37.57 -1.30 -17.64
N LYS A 253 37.16 -2.30 -16.86
CA LYS A 253 35.77 -2.81 -16.92
C LYS A 253 34.85 -1.93 -16.08
N ALA A 254 33.76 -1.45 -16.66
CA ALA A 254 32.74 -0.64 -16.01
C ALA A 254 32.48 -1.13 -14.59
N LYS A 255 32.83 -0.31 -13.60
CA LYS A 255 32.76 -0.65 -12.18
C LYS A 255 31.27 -0.82 -11.79
N LEU A 256 30.78 -2.05 -11.76
CA LEU A 256 29.43 -2.36 -11.34
C LEU A 256 29.31 -2.08 -9.83
N THR A 257 28.51 -1.10 -9.46
CA THR A 257 28.31 -0.78 -8.04
C THR A 257 27.62 -1.94 -7.32
N PRO A 258 28.07 -2.29 -6.09
CA PRO A 258 27.43 -3.31 -5.28
C PRO A 258 25.95 -3.00 -5.04
N LEU A 259 25.12 -4.04 -4.99
CA LEU A 259 23.70 -3.93 -4.72
C LEU A 259 23.42 -4.27 -3.27
N LYS A 260 22.46 -3.57 -2.66
CA LYS A 260 21.98 -3.92 -1.32
C LYS A 260 21.28 -5.30 -1.33
N PRO A 261 21.40 -6.12 -0.26
CA PRO A 261 20.77 -7.46 -0.19
C PRO A 261 19.28 -7.45 -0.57
N VAL A 262 18.52 -6.44 -0.12
CA VAL A 262 17.10 -6.26 -0.45
C VAL A 262 16.88 -6.05 -1.96
N THR A 263 17.79 -5.39 -2.65
CA THR A 263 17.71 -5.20 -4.11
C THR A 263 17.95 -6.51 -4.85
N ILE A 264 18.95 -7.29 -4.42
CA ILE A 264 19.26 -8.61 -4.97
C ILE A 264 18.05 -9.55 -4.77
N GLN A 265 17.49 -9.59 -3.57
CA GLN A 265 16.28 -10.36 -3.29
C GLN A 265 15.09 -9.92 -4.17
N GLY A 266 14.97 -8.63 -4.41
CA GLY A 266 13.96 -8.08 -5.33
C GLY A 266 14.20 -8.54 -6.78
N TYR A 267 15.44 -8.65 -7.22
CA TYR A 267 15.78 -9.16 -8.56
C TYR A 267 15.53 -10.66 -8.66
N GLU A 268 15.87 -11.42 -7.63
CA GLU A 268 15.55 -12.85 -7.54
C GLU A 268 14.06 -13.11 -7.77
N ASN A 269 13.21 -12.44 -7.02
CA ASN A 269 11.76 -12.59 -7.17
C ASN A 269 11.27 -12.23 -8.58
N ARG A 270 11.86 -11.20 -9.21
CA ARG A 270 11.48 -10.78 -10.58
C ARG A 270 11.93 -11.77 -11.64
N ILE A 271 13.12 -12.34 -11.50
CA ILE A 271 13.60 -13.39 -12.40
C ILE A 271 12.73 -14.63 -12.31
N ARG A 272 12.36 -15.03 -11.09
CA ARG A 272 11.43 -16.15 -10.90
C ARG A 272 10.06 -15.87 -11.52
N VAL A 273 9.57 -14.62 -11.44
CA VAL A 273 8.36 -14.20 -12.18
C VAL A 273 8.59 -14.29 -13.69
N LEU A 274 9.73 -13.85 -14.22
CA LEU A 274 10.04 -13.95 -15.65
C LEU A 274 9.96 -15.40 -16.13
N VAL A 275 10.58 -16.32 -15.39
CA VAL A 275 10.51 -17.76 -15.70
C VAL A 275 9.08 -18.26 -15.64
N THR A 276 8.32 -17.89 -14.61
CA THR A 276 6.91 -18.28 -14.47
C THR A 276 6.08 -17.85 -15.68
N LEU A 277 6.31 -16.62 -16.19
CA LEU A 277 5.62 -16.12 -17.37
C LEU A 277 5.93 -16.93 -18.64
N LEU A 278 7.18 -17.36 -18.81
CA LEU A 278 7.59 -18.19 -19.95
C LEU A 278 7.02 -19.62 -19.84
N VAL A 279 6.96 -20.17 -18.63
CA VAL A 279 6.32 -21.47 -18.38
C VAL A 279 4.81 -21.40 -18.68
N GLU A 280 4.13 -20.34 -18.27
CA GLU A 280 2.71 -20.11 -18.60
C GLU A 280 2.49 -19.93 -20.12
N LEU A 281 3.50 -19.49 -20.85
CA LEU A 281 3.49 -19.42 -22.33
C LEU A 281 3.81 -20.75 -23.01
N GLY A 282 4.05 -21.82 -22.22
CA GLY A 282 4.27 -23.18 -22.74
C GLY A 282 5.74 -23.60 -22.84
N THR A 283 6.67 -22.81 -22.30
CA THR A 283 8.09 -23.21 -22.26
C THR A 283 8.31 -24.17 -21.08
N GLU A 284 8.90 -25.33 -21.32
CA GLU A 284 9.23 -26.28 -20.26
C GLU A 284 10.27 -25.69 -19.28
N PRO A 285 10.06 -25.80 -17.94
CA PRO A 285 10.99 -25.24 -16.95
C PRO A 285 12.44 -25.72 -17.13
N ALA A 286 12.64 -26.96 -17.57
CA ALA A 286 13.97 -27.52 -17.81
C ALA A 286 14.73 -26.84 -18.96
N GLN A 287 14.03 -26.25 -19.93
CA GLN A 287 14.65 -25.51 -21.04
C GLN A 287 15.19 -24.15 -20.59
N LEU A 288 14.60 -23.55 -19.54
CA LEU A 288 15.00 -22.26 -18.97
C LEU A 288 16.12 -22.47 -17.93
N ASN A 289 17.22 -23.10 -18.35
CA ASN A 289 18.27 -23.63 -17.48
C ASN A 289 19.42 -22.65 -17.19
N SER A 290 19.48 -21.50 -17.84
CA SER A 290 20.55 -20.52 -17.64
C SER A 290 20.09 -19.08 -17.94
N PHE A 291 20.81 -18.10 -17.41
CA PHE A 291 20.57 -16.70 -17.76
C PHE A 291 20.79 -16.44 -19.24
N LYS A 292 21.70 -17.16 -19.91
CA LYS A 292 21.95 -16.99 -21.33
C LYS A 292 20.70 -17.35 -22.16
N VAL A 293 20.00 -18.41 -21.80
CA VAL A 293 18.73 -18.82 -22.43
C VAL A 293 17.60 -17.87 -22.04
N LEU A 294 17.50 -17.53 -20.75
CA LEU A 294 16.40 -16.73 -20.21
C LEU A 294 16.40 -15.30 -20.74
N LEU A 295 17.58 -14.69 -20.90
CA LEU A 295 17.73 -13.26 -21.21
C LEU A 295 17.89 -12.98 -22.71
N THR A 296 17.31 -13.80 -23.58
CA THR A 296 17.18 -13.47 -25.01
C THR A 296 16.12 -12.39 -25.21
N ARG A 297 16.26 -11.61 -26.31
CA ARG A 297 15.25 -10.60 -26.68
C ARG A 297 13.84 -11.18 -26.75
N GLU A 298 13.70 -12.34 -27.39
CA GLU A 298 12.41 -13.01 -27.60
C GLU A 298 11.75 -13.41 -26.28
N ASN A 299 12.45 -14.13 -25.42
CA ASN A 299 11.94 -14.57 -24.12
C ASN A 299 11.52 -13.39 -23.24
N VAL A 300 12.38 -12.36 -23.16
CA VAL A 300 12.05 -11.17 -22.35
C VAL A 300 10.87 -10.42 -22.96
N PHE A 301 10.80 -10.23 -24.27
CA PHE A 301 9.69 -9.56 -24.94
C PHE A 301 8.37 -10.30 -24.71
N ASN A 302 8.32 -11.61 -24.98
CA ASN A 302 7.14 -12.44 -24.81
C ASN A 302 6.63 -12.41 -23.36
N ALA A 303 7.53 -12.51 -22.39
CA ALA A 303 7.18 -12.43 -20.98
C ALA A 303 6.64 -11.03 -20.60
N LEU A 304 7.22 -9.94 -21.11
CA LEU A 304 6.74 -8.57 -20.85
C LEU A 304 5.33 -8.35 -21.42
N VAL A 305 5.08 -8.81 -22.65
CA VAL A 305 3.76 -8.74 -23.31
C VAL A 305 2.73 -9.55 -22.51
N TYR A 306 3.09 -10.76 -22.12
CA TYR A 306 2.18 -11.63 -21.34
C TYR A 306 1.91 -11.06 -19.94
N TYR A 307 2.90 -10.41 -19.33
CA TYR A 307 2.78 -9.82 -17.99
C TYR A 307 1.72 -8.71 -17.90
N VAL A 308 1.51 -7.93 -18.96
CA VAL A 308 0.52 -6.84 -18.98
C VAL A 308 -0.89 -7.31 -19.32
N ARG A 309 -1.04 -8.52 -19.80
CA ARG A 309 -2.34 -9.08 -20.20
C ARG A 309 -3.35 -8.98 -19.04
N GLY A 310 -4.43 -8.24 -19.25
CA GLY A 310 -5.51 -8.09 -18.28
C GLY A 310 -5.17 -7.23 -17.05
N GLN A 311 -4.07 -6.46 -17.07
CA GLN A 311 -3.73 -5.51 -16.01
C GLN A 311 -4.11 -4.08 -16.40
N ASP A 312 -4.48 -3.30 -15.36
CA ASP A 312 -4.64 -1.84 -15.46
C ASP A 312 -3.27 -1.18 -15.72
N ASP A 313 -3.21 -0.27 -16.68
CA ASP A 313 -2.04 0.48 -17.13
C ASP A 313 -1.25 1.11 -15.98
N ASP A 314 -1.95 1.74 -15.02
CA ASP A 314 -1.32 2.41 -13.88
C ASP A 314 -0.56 1.45 -12.96
N ARG A 315 -0.93 0.16 -12.96
CA ARG A 315 -0.28 -0.89 -12.16
C ARG A 315 0.75 -1.67 -12.96
N ALA A 316 0.51 -1.86 -14.25
CA ALA A 316 1.37 -2.62 -15.16
C ALA A 316 2.71 -1.90 -15.39
N LYS A 317 2.68 -0.62 -15.74
CA LYS A 317 3.85 0.17 -16.11
C LYS A 317 4.99 0.15 -15.07
N PRO A 318 4.76 0.43 -13.76
CA PRO A 318 5.83 0.37 -12.77
C PRO A 318 6.42 -1.04 -12.59
N ARG A 319 5.58 -2.07 -12.72
CA ARG A 319 5.98 -3.47 -12.56
C ARG A 319 6.81 -3.96 -13.74
N LEU A 320 6.41 -3.61 -14.96
CA LEU A 320 7.20 -3.86 -16.17
C LEU A 320 8.58 -3.24 -16.08
N THR A 321 8.63 -1.96 -15.74
CA THR A 321 9.90 -1.25 -15.54
C THR A 321 10.77 -1.95 -14.50
N ALA A 322 10.17 -2.38 -13.39
CA ALA A 322 10.91 -3.07 -12.33
C ALA A 322 11.45 -4.44 -12.78
N LEU A 323 10.69 -5.19 -13.60
CA LEU A 323 11.14 -6.45 -14.19
C LEU A 323 12.29 -6.21 -15.16
N ALA A 324 12.12 -5.25 -16.07
CA ALA A 324 13.14 -4.89 -17.06
C ALA A 324 14.44 -4.38 -16.42
N ILE A 325 14.37 -3.65 -15.30
CA ILE A 325 15.55 -3.24 -14.52
C ILE A 325 16.31 -4.46 -13.99
N ALA A 326 15.61 -5.49 -13.46
CA ALA A 326 16.26 -6.69 -12.97
C ALA A 326 16.97 -7.45 -14.11
N VAL A 327 16.28 -7.65 -15.24
CA VAL A 327 16.82 -8.26 -16.46
C VAL A 327 18.08 -7.51 -16.91
N LEU A 328 17.98 -6.19 -17.06
CA LEU A 328 19.10 -5.37 -17.54
C LEU A 328 20.29 -5.37 -16.57
N SER A 329 20.04 -5.37 -15.26
CA SER A 329 21.11 -5.43 -14.26
C SER A 329 21.88 -6.75 -14.30
N ILE A 330 21.18 -7.88 -14.53
CA ILE A 330 21.81 -9.20 -14.68
C ILE A 330 22.59 -9.25 -16.00
N ALA A 331 21.97 -8.81 -17.10
CA ALA A 331 22.61 -8.75 -18.41
C ALA A 331 23.91 -7.91 -18.41
N GLN A 332 23.89 -6.76 -17.76
CA GLN A 332 25.08 -5.91 -17.59
C GLN A 332 26.17 -6.61 -16.75
N THR A 333 25.76 -7.39 -15.74
CA THR A 333 26.72 -8.15 -14.93
C THR A 333 27.35 -9.27 -15.76
N MET A 334 26.56 -10.01 -16.54
CA MET A 334 27.05 -11.04 -17.46
C MET A 334 28.02 -10.46 -18.49
N LYS A 335 27.67 -9.29 -19.10
CA LYS A 335 28.55 -8.60 -20.06
C LYS A 335 29.88 -8.22 -19.43
N ALA A 336 29.89 -7.68 -18.22
CA ALA A 336 31.11 -7.30 -17.52
C ALA A 336 32.04 -8.50 -17.24
N HIS A 337 31.50 -9.73 -17.26
CA HIS A 337 32.27 -10.97 -17.10
C HIS A 337 32.47 -11.75 -18.39
N GLY A 338 32.12 -11.17 -19.55
CA GLY A 338 32.32 -11.80 -20.87
C GLY A 338 31.31 -12.90 -21.21
N GLU A 339 30.19 -13.01 -20.47
CA GLU A 339 29.19 -14.06 -20.64
C GLU A 339 28.00 -13.64 -21.52
N MET A 340 28.00 -12.40 -22.03
CA MET A 340 26.96 -11.85 -22.90
C MET A 340 27.59 -10.98 -23.98
N ASP A 341 27.12 -11.07 -25.22
CA ASP A 341 27.53 -10.25 -26.33
C ASP A 341 26.93 -8.83 -26.31
N ASP A 342 27.48 -7.94 -27.14
CA ASP A 342 27.01 -6.55 -27.20
C ASP A 342 25.65 -6.40 -27.88
N ALA A 343 25.35 -7.26 -28.87
CA ALA A 343 24.09 -7.22 -29.60
C ALA A 343 22.89 -7.57 -28.67
N THR A 344 23.01 -8.68 -27.96
CA THR A 344 21.99 -9.10 -26.98
C THR A 344 21.75 -8.03 -25.89
N LEU A 345 22.85 -7.44 -25.36
CA LEU A 345 22.71 -6.37 -24.37
C LEU A 345 22.07 -5.10 -24.97
N ALA A 346 22.36 -4.76 -26.21
CA ALA A 346 21.75 -3.62 -26.91
C ALA A 346 20.25 -3.84 -27.12
N ASP A 347 19.85 -5.04 -27.52
CA ASP A 347 18.46 -5.43 -27.67
C ASP A 347 17.66 -5.32 -26.36
N LEU A 348 18.23 -5.81 -25.26
CA LEU A 348 17.60 -5.69 -23.93
C LEU A 348 17.51 -4.23 -23.46
N ARG A 349 18.49 -3.39 -23.80
CA ARG A 349 18.44 -1.93 -23.53
C ARG A 349 17.33 -1.25 -24.33
N ASP A 350 17.13 -1.65 -25.59
CA ASP A 350 16.03 -1.13 -26.41
C ASP A 350 14.66 -1.51 -25.84
N LEU A 351 14.47 -2.77 -25.45
CA LEU A 351 13.26 -3.20 -24.75
C LEU A 351 13.04 -2.41 -23.46
N PHE A 352 14.09 -2.18 -22.67
CA PHE A 352 13.99 -1.39 -21.46
C PHE A 352 13.52 0.05 -21.74
N LYS A 353 14.07 0.71 -22.75
CA LYS A 353 13.65 2.06 -23.14
C LYS A 353 12.15 2.12 -23.46
N LYS A 354 11.60 1.10 -24.14
CA LYS A 354 10.19 1.02 -24.53
C LYS A 354 9.25 0.83 -23.34
N VAL A 355 9.69 0.11 -22.29
CA VAL A 355 8.87 -0.17 -21.09
C VAL A 355 9.23 0.71 -19.90
N GLN A 356 10.21 1.61 -20.05
CA GLN A 356 10.62 2.50 -18.98
C GLN A 356 9.50 3.47 -18.62
N TYR A 357 9.03 3.39 -17.38
CA TYR A 357 8.09 4.32 -16.81
C TYR A 357 8.73 5.07 -15.65
N ARG A 358 8.72 6.37 -15.71
CA ARG A 358 9.10 7.24 -14.59
C ARG A 358 7.86 7.95 -14.08
N GLN A 359 7.50 7.64 -12.86
CA GLN A 359 6.41 8.34 -12.20
C GLN A 359 6.87 9.75 -11.83
N ASN A 360 6.25 10.75 -12.45
CA ASN A 360 6.45 12.15 -12.07
C ASN A 360 5.47 12.50 -10.95
N GLY A 361 6.01 12.83 -9.77
CA GLY A 361 5.21 13.24 -8.63
C GLY A 361 4.49 12.10 -7.91
N MET A 362 3.43 12.46 -7.20
CA MET A 362 2.66 11.54 -6.38
C MET A 362 1.67 10.72 -7.21
N SER A 363 1.56 9.41 -6.90
CA SER A 363 0.57 8.55 -7.54
C SER A 363 -0.87 9.04 -7.29
N LYS A 364 -1.75 8.81 -8.27
CA LYS A 364 -3.19 9.12 -8.17
C LYS A 364 -3.80 8.58 -6.87
N CYS A 365 -3.54 7.31 -6.55
CA CYS A 365 -4.03 6.66 -5.34
C CYS A 365 -3.57 7.35 -4.04
N ASN A 366 -2.31 7.80 -3.96
CA ASN A 366 -1.82 8.53 -2.79
C ASN A 366 -2.41 9.94 -2.71
N ARG A 367 -2.61 10.61 -3.84
CA ARG A 367 -3.27 11.91 -3.93
C ARG A 367 -4.71 11.82 -3.43
N GLU A 368 -5.47 10.84 -3.90
CA GLU A 368 -6.84 10.58 -3.43
C GLU A 368 -6.90 10.30 -1.92
N ARG A 369 -5.94 9.54 -1.39
CA ARG A 369 -5.84 9.27 0.05
C ARG A 369 -5.50 10.51 0.86
N LEU A 370 -4.72 11.44 0.35
CA LEU A 370 -4.44 12.71 1.03
C LEU A 370 -5.64 13.65 1.01
N GLN A 371 -6.54 13.57 0.03
CA GLN A 371 -7.74 14.40 -0.02
C GLN A 371 -8.64 14.21 1.21
N GLN A 372 -8.60 13.05 1.88
CA GLN A 372 -9.35 12.83 3.13
C GLN A 372 -8.95 13.82 4.25
N PHE A 373 -7.74 14.42 4.18
CA PHE A 373 -7.21 15.38 5.14
C PHE A 373 -7.45 16.86 4.75
N LYS A 374 -8.16 17.13 3.65
CA LYS A 374 -8.63 18.51 3.34
C LYS A 374 -9.60 19.01 4.42
N SER A 375 -10.38 18.11 5.03
CA SER A 375 -11.23 18.42 6.19
C SER A 375 -10.38 18.68 7.43
N SER A 376 -10.50 19.88 8.00
CA SER A 376 -9.85 20.25 9.27
C SER A 376 -10.28 19.33 10.43
N PHE A 377 -11.53 18.88 10.42
CA PHE A 377 -12.05 17.93 11.40
C PHE A 377 -11.31 16.59 11.35
N VAL A 378 -11.14 16.02 10.14
CA VAL A 378 -10.42 14.75 9.94
C VAL A 378 -8.96 14.91 10.34
N LEU A 379 -8.32 16.01 9.93
CA LEU A 379 -6.94 16.30 10.27
C LEU A 379 -6.76 16.42 11.80
N LYS A 380 -7.64 17.18 12.48
CA LYS A 380 -7.60 17.33 13.94
C LYS A 380 -7.73 15.99 14.66
N LYS A 381 -8.68 15.13 14.23
CA LYS A 381 -8.85 13.78 14.79
C LYS A 381 -7.61 12.90 14.58
N PHE A 382 -6.98 12.99 13.41
CA PHE A 382 -5.76 12.24 13.12
C PHE A 382 -4.56 12.72 13.97
N LEU A 383 -4.40 14.04 14.14
CA LEU A 383 -3.30 14.59 14.93
C LEU A 383 -3.44 14.27 16.42
N ASN A 384 -4.66 14.29 16.97
CA ASN A 384 -4.90 14.02 18.39
C ASN A 384 -5.01 12.52 18.73
N LEU A 385 -5.07 11.63 17.73
CA LEU A 385 -5.26 10.20 17.96
C LEU A 385 -4.26 9.58 18.96
N PRO A 386 -2.94 9.89 18.92
CA PRO A 386 -2.01 9.34 19.88
C PRO A 386 -2.42 9.62 21.32
N SER A 387 -2.73 10.86 21.65
CA SER A 387 -3.14 11.30 22.99
C SER A 387 -4.46 10.67 23.41
N GLU A 388 -5.45 10.63 22.52
CA GLU A 388 -6.75 10.00 22.79
C GLU A 388 -6.59 8.50 23.12
N VAL A 389 -5.69 7.81 22.41
CA VAL A 389 -5.40 6.38 22.67
C VAL A 389 -4.73 6.19 24.03
N PHE A 390 -3.68 6.96 24.34
CA PHE A 390 -3.00 6.85 25.63
C PHE A 390 -3.91 7.21 26.79
N GLN A 391 -4.75 8.25 26.69
CA GLN A 391 -5.75 8.60 27.71
C GLN A 391 -6.77 7.46 27.92
N ARG A 392 -7.18 6.77 26.87
CA ARG A 392 -8.06 5.59 26.98
C ARG A 392 -7.36 4.42 27.66
N LEU A 393 -6.10 4.17 27.31
CA LEU A 393 -5.31 3.08 27.85
C LEU A 393 -4.88 3.33 29.31
N ASP A 394 -4.76 4.58 29.71
CA ASP A 394 -4.38 4.96 31.08
C ASP A 394 -5.43 4.56 32.12
N LYS A 395 -6.69 4.48 31.71
CA LYS A 395 -7.81 4.01 32.53
C LYS A 395 -7.82 2.50 32.79
N ILE A 396 -6.86 1.75 32.24
CA ILE A 396 -6.78 0.28 32.37
C ILE A 396 -5.74 -0.06 33.40
N ASP A 397 -6.12 -0.58 34.56
CA ASP A 397 -5.19 -0.91 35.64
C ASP A 397 -4.20 -2.02 35.25
N THR A 398 -4.69 -3.08 34.60
CA THR A 398 -3.88 -4.24 34.16
C THR A 398 -3.85 -4.34 32.63
N PRO A 399 -2.94 -3.63 31.95
CA PRO A 399 -2.87 -3.67 30.52
C PRO A 399 -2.38 -5.04 30.01
N LYS A 400 -3.04 -5.54 28.95
CA LYS A 400 -2.72 -6.79 28.25
C LYS A 400 -1.86 -6.52 27.01
N ILE A 401 -1.31 -7.57 26.39
CA ILE A 401 -0.50 -7.50 25.16
C ILE A 401 -1.16 -6.61 24.08
N GLN A 402 -2.47 -6.73 23.86
CA GLN A 402 -3.16 -5.91 22.85
C GLN A 402 -3.10 -4.41 23.18
N HIS A 403 -3.25 -4.05 24.48
CA HIS A 403 -3.15 -2.66 24.91
C HIS A 403 -1.74 -2.11 24.71
N ALA A 404 -0.70 -2.93 24.94
CA ALA A 404 0.69 -2.56 24.67
C ALA A 404 0.99 -2.40 23.18
N LEU A 405 0.38 -3.24 22.33
CA LEU A 405 0.46 -3.10 20.87
C LEU A 405 -0.26 -1.83 20.38
N ASP A 406 -1.39 -1.48 20.97
CA ASP A 406 -2.13 -0.26 20.63
C ASP A 406 -1.36 1.00 21.06
N ALA A 407 -0.78 1.01 22.27
CA ALA A 407 0.12 2.06 22.73
C ALA A 407 1.34 2.21 21.79
N GLN A 408 1.90 1.10 21.32
CA GLN A 408 3.00 1.11 20.35
C GLN A 408 2.60 1.75 19.01
N GLN A 409 1.40 1.47 18.47
CA GLN A 409 0.93 2.08 17.23
C GLN A 409 0.62 3.56 17.40
N ALA A 410 0.06 3.96 18.54
CA ALA A 410 -0.16 5.36 18.87
C ALA A 410 1.16 6.13 18.98
N LEU A 411 2.18 5.56 19.64
CA LEU A 411 3.53 6.14 19.70
C LEU A 411 4.17 6.25 18.31
N ILE A 412 4.05 5.22 17.46
CA ILE A 412 4.52 5.29 16.07
C ILE A 412 3.92 6.49 15.35
N LEU A 413 2.62 6.72 15.50
CA LEU A 413 1.98 7.89 14.91
C LEU A 413 2.51 9.20 15.50
N ALA A 414 2.63 9.31 16.84
CA ALA A 414 3.17 10.48 17.51
C ALA A 414 4.59 10.83 17.03
N ILE A 415 5.47 9.84 16.94
CA ILE A 415 6.83 10.04 16.40
C ILE A 415 6.77 10.51 14.95
N LEU A 416 5.97 9.88 14.09
CA LEU A 416 5.90 10.22 12.67
C LEU A 416 5.29 11.60 12.40
N GLN A 417 4.49 12.14 13.30
CA GLN A 417 3.99 13.52 13.22
C GLN A 417 5.10 14.55 13.40
N HIS A 418 6.12 14.25 14.21
CA HIS A 418 7.25 15.13 14.49
C HIS A 418 8.49 14.80 13.65
N ALA A 419 8.73 13.52 13.42
CA ALA A 419 9.85 12.98 12.66
C ALA A 419 9.32 12.06 11.54
N PRO A 420 8.90 12.59 10.39
CA PRO A 420 8.29 11.82 9.31
C PRO A 420 9.33 10.98 8.54
N VAL A 421 9.98 10.06 9.24
CA VAL A 421 11.04 9.18 8.70
C VAL A 421 10.48 8.03 7.87
N ARG A 422 11.34 7.37 7.10
CA ARG A 422 10.95 6.17 6.32
C ARG A 422 10.66 5.00 7.27
N CYS A 423 9.78 4.09 6.83
CA CYS A 423 9.38 2.92 7.63
C CYS A 423 10.59 2.06 8.07
N ALA A 424 11.61 1.93 7.24
CA ALA A 424 12.84 1.21 7.60
C ALA A 424 13.60 1.91 8.73
N ASN A 425 13.73 3.24 8.68
CA ASN A 425 14.37 4.01 9.76
C ASN A 425 13.55 3.92 11.05
N LEU A 426 12.22 4.08 10.97
CA LEU A 426 11.35 3.94 12.12
C LEU A 426 11.49 2.56 12.79
N GLN A 427 11.44 1.50 11.99
CA GLN A 427 11.55 0.11 12.46
C GLN A 427 12.90 -0.18 13.11
N ALA A 428 13.98 0.45 12.59
CA ALA A 428 15.34 0.26 13.06
C ALA A 428 15.68 1.03 14.35
N ILE A 429 14.75 1.81 14.93
CA ILE A 429 15.06 2.59 16.13
C ILE A 429 15.48 1.67 17.28
N ASN A 430 16.70 1.86 17.76
CA ASN A 430 17.27 1.21 18.94
C ASN A 430 17.52 2.23 20.04
N LEU A 431 17.22 1.83 21.27
CA LEU A 431 17.51 2.59 22.49
C LEU A 431 19.03 2.70 22.68
N GLY A 432 19.50 3.88 23.02
CA GLY A 432 20.93 4.16 23.22
C GLY A 432 21.71 4.43 21.94
N GLN A 433 21.30 3.87 20.78
CA GLN A 433 21.92 4.15 19.49
C GLN A 433 21.22 5.29 18.75
N HIS A 434 19.95 5.07 18.35
CA HIS A 434 19.17 6.03 17.57
C HIS A 434 18.33 6.96 18.44
N LEU A 435 17.89 6.48 19.61
CA LEU A 435 17.08 7.21 20.56
C LEU A 435 17.87 7.43 21.85
N LYS A 436 18.18 8.70 22.13
CA LYS A 436 18.97 9.12 23.28
C LYS A 436 18.25 10.21 24.06
N GLN A 437 18.32 10.16 25.38
CA GLN A 437 17.80 11.22 26.24
C GLN A 437 18.86 12.32 26.41
N PHE A 438 18.44 13.59 26.43
CA PHE A 438 19.33 14.69 26.74
C PHE A 438 19.64 14.70 28.23
N ALA A 439 20.92 14.55 28.60
CA ALA A 439 21.37 14.57 30.00
C ALA A 439 21.25 15.95 30.66
N TRP A 440 21.12 17.02 29.89
CA TRP A 440 21.23 18.42 30.32
C TRP A 440 19.89 19.16 30.40
N SER A 441 18.80 18.56 29.93
CA SER A 441 17.49 19.19 29.95
C SER A 441 16.75 18.88 31.24
N LYS A 442 16.18 19.91 31.89
CA LYS A 442 15.21 19.73 32.97
C LYS A 442 13.92 19.06 32.50
N GLU A 443 13.67 19.12 31.18
CA GLU A 443 12.59 18.44 30.50
C GLU A 443 13.11 17.14 29.89
N THR A 444 12.27 16.11 29.88
CA THR A 444 12.58 14.79 29.35
C THR A 444 12.58 14.78 27.83
N ASP A 445 13.47 15.56 27.21
CA ASP A 445 13.60 15.61 25.76
C ASP A 445 14.39 14.42 25.24
N TRP A 446 13.96 13.88 24.09
CA TRP A 446 14.62 12.77 23.41
C TRP A 446 15.12 13.19 22.05
N MET A 447 16.33 12.75 21.70
CA MET A 447 16.92 12.92 20.38
C MET A 447 16.78 11.63 19.58
N LEU A 448 16.24 11.75 18.35
CA LEU A 448 16.29 10.73 17.32
C LEU A 448 17.39 11.09 16.33
N HIS A 449 18.36 10.21 16.18
CA HIS A 449 19.52 10.40 15.32
C HIS A 449 19.77 9.17 14.46
N TRP A 450 20.06 9.38 13.18
CA TRP A 450 20.56 8.35 12.25
C TRP A 450 21.75 8.89 11.50
N ASP A 451 22.85 8.16 11.54
CA ASP A 451 24.02 8.44 10.71
C ASP A 451 23.72 8.30 9.21
N SER A 452 24.52 8.97 8.40
CA SER A 452 24.38 8.92 6.92
C SER A 452 24.46 7.50 6.35
N THR A 453 25.14 6.58 7.03
CA THR A 453 25.28 5.16 6.65
C THR A 453 23.97 4.39 6.82
N ASP A 454 23.16 4.74 7.82
CA ASP A 454 21.91 4.07 8.15
C ASP A 454 20.74 4.54 7.28
N VAL A 455 20.89 5.69 6.64
CA VAL A 455 19.84 6.29 5.82
C VAL A 455 20.02 5.97 4.33
N LYS A 456 18.93 5.60 3.66
CA LYS A 456 18.94 5.27 2.22
C LYS A 456 19.57 6.35 1.35
N ASN A 457 19.38 7.62 1.70
CA ASN A 457 19.86 8.78 0.93
C ASN A 457 21.26 9.25 1.35
N LYS A 458 21.90 8.57 2.32
CA LYS A 458 23.21 8.95 2.88
C LYS A 458 23.22 10.40 3.43
N GLN A 459 22.10 10.84 3.99
CA GLN A 459 21.99 12.11 4.71
C GLN A 459 21.62 11.81 6.14
N GLU A 460 22.36 12.39 7.08
CA GLU A 460 22.07 12.34 8.49
C GLU A 460 20.67 12.88 8.80
N LEU A 461 19.99 12.28 9.75
CA LEU A 461 18.67 12.71 10.19
C LEU A 461 18.69 12.96 11.70
N ASN A 462 18.31 14.17 12.10
CA ASN A 462 18.23 14.59 13.49
C ASN A 462 16.84 15.17 13.77
N PHE A 463 16.18 14.65 14.80
CA PHE A 463 14.91 15.16 15.30
C PHE A 463 14.91 15.21 16.82
N THR A 464 14.34 16.26 17.38
CA THR A 464 14.11 16.35 18.82
C THR A 464 12.64 16.07 19.10
N LEU A 465 12.36 15.10 19.96
CA LEU A 465 11.03 14.79 20.47
C LEU A 465 10.84 15.52 21.79
N LYS A 466 9.91 16.48 21.82
CA LYS A 466 9.63 17.34 22.99
C LYS A 466 8.16 17.28 23.39
N GLY A 467 7.89 17.72 24.62
CA GLY A 467 6.53 17.91 25.12
C GLY A 467 5.71 16.61 25.10
N GLU A 468 4.56 16.62 24.45
CA GLU A 468 3.63 15.50 24.48
C GLU A 468 4.22 14.20 23.94
N VAL A 469 4.92 14.22 22.79
CA VAL A 469 5.50 13.00 22.20
C VAL A 469 6.55 12.38 23.11
N SER A 470 7.34 13.20 23.81
CA SER A 470 8.30 12.74 24.82
C SER A 470 7.60 12.03 25.97
N ARG A 471 6.54 12.65 26.51
CA ARG A 471 5.74 12.06 27.59
C ARG A 471 5.11 10.73 27.16
N LEU A 472 4.54 10.63 25.97
CA LEU A 472 3.96 9.38 25.45
C LEU A 472 5.02 8.29 25.26
N LEU A 473 6.23 8.67 24.83
CA LEU A 473 7.37 7.76 24.71
C LEU A 473 7.76 7.19 26.08
N GLU A 474 7.87 8.02 27.11
CA GLU A 474 8.17 7.56 28.46
C GLU A 474 7.11 6.62 29.03
N ILE A 475 5.82 6.99 28.87
CA ILE A 475 4.73 6.12 29.31
C ILE A 475 4.82 4.76 28.59
N TYR A 476 5.09 4.77 27.28
CA TYR A 476 5.27 3.52 26.53
C TYR A 476 6.46 2.70 27.06
N LEU A 477 7.62 3.32 27.25
CA LEU A 477 8.83 2.65 27.73
C LEU A 477 8.66 2.05 29.13
N LYS A 478 8.00 2.78 30.04
CA LYS A 478 7.81 2.37 31.44
C LYS A 478 6.69 1.37 31.64
N ARG A 479 5.53 1.56 30.94
CA ARG A 479 4.29 0.81 31.24
C ARG A 479 3.96 -0.26 30.20
N TYR A 480 4.13 0.00 28.92
CA TYR A 480 3.61 -0.86 27.86
C TYR A 480 4.68 -1.74 27.20
N ARG A 481 5.87 -1.20 26.95
CA ARG A 481 6.95 -1.96 26.32
C ARG A 481 7.38 -3.19 27.14
N PRO A 482 7.47 -3.16 28.48
CA PRO A 482 7.81 -4.34 29.27
C PRO A 482 6.84 -5.52 29.09
N ILE A 483 5.54 -5.25 28.83
CA ILE A 483 4.53 -6.29 28.58
C ILE A 483 4.83 -7.09 27.31
N LEU A 484 5.54 -6.50 26.36
CA LEU A 484 5.92 -7.14 25.08
C LEU A 484 7.30 -7.80 25.15
N MET A 485 8.07 -7.56 26.20
CA MET A 485 9.45 -8.06 26.33
C MET A 485 9.46 -9.47 26.92
N ASN A 486 9.91 -10.45 26.13
CA ASN A 486 10.19 -11.81 26.60
C ASN A 486 11.69 -12.02 26.89
N ALA A 487 12.54 -11.12 26.39
CA ALA A 487 13.99 -11.08 26.60
C ALA A 487 14.49 -9.63 26.47
N PRO A 488 15.66 -9.30 27.01
CA PRO A 488 16.28 -7.99 26.82
C PRO A 488 16.40 -7.62 25.34
N SER A 489 15.96 -6.43 24.97
CA SER A 489 16.01 -5.94 23.59
C SER A 489 16.28 -4.44 23.58
N SER A 490 17.19 -3.97 22.72
CA SER A 490 17.42 -2.55 22.46
C SER A 490 16.41 -1.96 21.47
N ALA A 491 15.67 -2.79 20.71
CA ALA A 491 14.69 -2.30 19.74
C ALA A 491 13.55 -1.54 20.42
N LEU A 492 13.20 -0.36 19.91
CA LEU A 492 12.06 0.40 20.43
C LEU A 492 10.74 -0.33 20.15
N PHE A 493 10.58 -0.87 18.94
CA PHE A 493 9.37 -1.53 18.49
C PHE A 493 9.52 -3.05 18.40
N ILE A 494 8.96 -3.74 19.37
CA ILE A 494 9.03 -5.19 19.52
C ILE A 494 7.66 -5.85 19.21
N SER A 495 7.71 -7.11 18.78
CA SER A 495 6.53 -7.92 18.52
C SER A 495 5.95 -8.50 19.81
N HIS A 496 4.80 -9.15 19.74
CA HIS A 496 4.23 -9.90 20.86
C HIS A 496 5.10 -11.11 21.28
N THR A 497 6.06 -11.50 20.44
CA THR A 497 7.04 -12.56 20.75
C THR A 497 8.34 -12.01 21.32
N GLY A 498 8.43 -10.70 21.60
CA GLY A 498 9.63 -10.05 22.17
C GLY A 498 10.73 -9.71 21.16
N THR A 499 10.58 -10.11 19.89
CA THR A 499 11.57 -9.82 18.84
C THR A 499 11.32 -8.47 18.16
N GLN A 500 12.36 -7.87 17.59
CA GLN A 500 12.21 -6.67 16.77
C GLN A 500 11.25 -6.90 15.60
N LYS A 501 10.30 -6.00 15.38
CA LYS A 501 9.36 -6.10 14.27
C LYS A 501 10.06 -5.87 12.93
N CYS A 502 9.68 -6.63 11.91
CA CYS A 502 10.10 -6.31 10.55
C CYS A 502 9.25 -5.17 9.95
N THR A 503 9.80 -4.50 8.93
CA THR A 503 9.16 -3.36 8.24
C THR A 503 7.76 -3.66 7.73
N ALA A 504 7.54 -4.88 7.21
CA ALA A 504 6.24 -5.32 6.70
C ALA A 504 5.19 -5.41 7.83
N THR A 505 5.58 -5.96 8.99
CA THR A 505 4.71 -6.07 10.17
C THR A 505 4.34 -4.69 10.72
N VAL A 506 5.33 -3.79 10.86
CA VAL A 506 5.09 -2.40 11.31
C VAL A 506 4.09 -1.72 10.37
N GLY A 507 4.31 -1.78 9.06
CA GLY A 507 3.43 -1.16 8.06
C GLY A 507 2.01 -1.74 8.04
N LYS A 508 1.88 -3.08 8.16
CA LYS A 508 0.57 -3.77 8.19
C LYS A 508 -0.22 -3.40 9.44
N GLN A 509 0.41 -3.48 10.61
CA GLN A 509 -0.24 -3.18 11.89
C GLN A 509 -0.63 -1.70 11.99
N PHE A 510 0.24 -0.78 11.56
CA PHE A 510 -0.06 0.64 11.52
C PHE A 510 -1.28 0.96 10.62
N LYS A 511 -1.32 0.40 9.41
CA LYS A 511 -2.47 0.56 8.51
C LYS A 511 -3.76 0.04 9.16
N GLY A 512 -3.71 -1.13 9.81
CA GLY A 512 -4.84 -1.72 10.52
C GLY A 512 -5.31 -0.87 11.69
N PHE A 513 -4.37 -0.30 12.47
CA PHE A 513 -4.64 0.58 13.59
C PHE A 513 -5.39 1.85 13.14
N ILE A 514 -4.87 2.59 12.15
CA ILE A 514 -5.53 3.81 11.65
C ILE A 514 -6.93 3.49 11.06
N LYS A 515 -7.06 2.37 10.34
CA LYS A 515 -8.38 1.96 9.82
C LYS A 515 -9.36 1.60 10.93
N ARG A 516 -8.90 1.00 12.02
CA ARG A 516 -9.72 0.65 13.18
C ARG A 516 -10.17 1.89 13.96
N GLU A 517 -9.24 2.81 14.24
CA GLU A 517 -9.50 3.97 15.10
C GLU A 517 -10.24 5.08 14.35
N LEU A 518 -9.89 5.36 13.11
CA LEU A 518 -10.41 6.51 12.36
C LEU A 518 -11.17 6.13 11.07
N GLY A 519 -11.15 4.87 10.66
CA GLY A 519 -11.72 4.47 9.37
C GLY A 519 -10.89 4.90 8.15
N LEU A 520 -9.76 5.58 8.35
CA LEU A 520 -8.94 6.16 7.28
C LEU A 520 -8.00 5.13 6.64
N VAL A 521 -7.71 5.32 5.35
CA VAL A 521 -6.72 4.51 4.64
C VAL A 521 -5.38 5.21 4.65
N MET A 522 -4.51 4.81 5.58
CA MET A 522 -3.22 5.45 5.81
C MET A 522 -2.10 4.42 5.89
N ASN A 523 -0.91 4.77 5.41
CA ASN A 523 0.32 4.00 5.63
C ASN A 523 1.45 4.95 6.06
N ILE A 524 2.53 4.41 6.59
CA ILE A 524 3.66 5.20 7.11
C ILE A 524 4.23 6.14 6.05
N HIS A 525 4.36 5.67 4.81
CA HIS A 525 4.91 6.52 3.74
C HIS A 525 4.00 7.71 3.40
N LEU A 526 2.68 7.51 3.51
CA LEU A 526 1.70 8.58 3.25
C LEU A 526 1.75 9.67 4.33
N ILE A 527 2.18 9.36 5.58
CA ILE A 527 2.37 10.38 6.62
C ILE A 527 3.43 11.39 6.19
N ARG A 528 4.52 10.94 5.58
CA ARG A 528 5.56 11.84 5.06
C ARG A 528 5.00 12.82 4.02
N HIS A 529 4.12 12.33 3.16
CA HIS A 529 3.41 13.19 2.20
C HIS A 529 2.42 14.13 2.90
N LEU A 530 1.74 13.64 3.96
CA LEU A 530 0.84 14.47 4.75
C LEU A 530 1.59 15.58 5.49
N SER A 531 2.75 15.30 6.09
CA SER A 531 3.59 16.31 6.76
C SER A 531 4.02 17.41 5.79
N ALA A 532 4.46 17.03 4.59
CA ALA A 532 4.78 18.00 3.54
C ALA A 532 3.55 18.82 3.11
N TYR A 533 2.40 18.16 2.91
CA TYR A 533 1.15 18.81 2.55
C TYR A 533 0.72 19.83 3.61
N ILE A 534 0.71 19.44 4.90
CA ILE A 534 0.35 20.35 6.00
C ILE A 534 1.30 21.54 6.03
N PHE A 535 2.61 21.30 5.95
CA PHE A 535 3.60 22.36 6.03
C PHE A 535 3.46 23.35 4.86
N LEU A 536 3.39 22.86 3.63
CA LEU A 536 3.31 23.70 2.43
C LEU A 536 1.95 24.41 2.30
N LYS A 537 0.87 23.84 2.86
CA LYS A 537 -0.43 24.51 2.91
C LYS A 537 -0.37 25.81 3.73
N HIS A 538 0.44 25.83 4.79
CA HIS A 538 0.62 27.01 5.67
C HIS A 538 1.83 27.88 5.27
N ASN A 539 2.79 27.31 4.53
CA ASN A 539 4.01 27.97 4.10
C ASN A 539 4.27 27.68 2.61
N PRO A 540 3.48 28.28 1.69
CA PRO A 540 3.66 28.07 0.26
C PRO A 540 5.08 28.42 -0.21
N GLY A 541 5.63 27.64 -1.14
CA GLY A 541 6.96 27.88 -1.68
C GLY A 541 8.14 27.42 -0.83
N HIS A 542 7.96 27.05 0.44
CA HIS A 542 9.05 26.64 1.34
C HIS A 542 9.51 25.17 1.12
N TYR A 543 9.80 24.80 -0.13
CA TYR A 543 10.23 23.44 -0.51
C TYR A 543 11.56 23.02 0.13
N GLY A 544 12.45 23.98 0.43
CA GLY A 544 13.74 23.72 1.10
C GLY A 544 13.54 23.13 2.50
N THR A 545 12.62 23.69 3.29
CA THR A 545 12.29 23.17 4.62
C THR A 545 11.71 21.75 4.54
N VAL A 546 10.82 21.48 3.57
CA VAL A 546 10.28 20.15 3.34
C VAL A 546 11.35 19.17 2.87
N GLN A 547 12.32 19.62 2.08
CA GLN A 547 13.47 18.82 1.69
C GLN A 547 14.23 18.31 2.92
N VAL A 548 14.56 19.21 3.85
CA VAL A 548 15.26 18.87 5.11
C VAL A 548 14.40 17.95 5.97
N LEU A 549 13.12 18.31 6.21
CA LEU A 549 12.18 17.52 7.00
C LEU A 549 12.06 16.07 6.50
N LEU A 550 12.06 15.86 5.20
CA LEU A 550 11.94 14.54 4.59
C LEU A 550 13.30 13.88 4.28
N GLY A 551 14.42 14.57 4.49
CA GLY A 551 15.75 14.08 4.12
C GLY A 551 15.84 13.74 2.63
N HIS A 552 15.34 14.61 1.75
CA HIS A 552 15.50 14.44 0.30
C HIS A 552 16.85 15.01 -0.14
N LYS A 553 17.63 14.21 -0.90
CA LYS A 553 18.94 14.63 -1.40
C LYS A 553 18.84 15.80 -2.38
N ASN A 554 17.77 15.83 -3.19
CA ASN A 554 17.58 16.83 -4.25
C ASN A 554 16.22 17.52 -4.02
N ILE A 555 16.24 18.87 -3.99
CA ILE A 555 15.04 19.71 -3.85
C ILE A 555 14.04 19.48 -5.00
N GLN A 556 14.52 19.15 -6.22
CA GLN A 556 13.64 18.86 -7.35
C GLN A 556 12.71 17.66 -7.07
N THR A 557 13.17 16.69 -6.28
CA THR A 557 12.30 15.60 -5.81
C THR A 557 11.13 16.15 -5.00
N THR A 558 11.38 17.10 -4.11
CA THR A 558 10.33 17.72 -3.29
C THR A 558 9.37 18.53 -4.16
N ILE A 559 9.91 19.36 -5.05
CA ILE A 559 9.11 20.19 -5.97
C ILE A 559 8.21 19.28 -6.85
N ASN A 560 8.77 18.28 -7.51
CA ASN A 560 8.02 17.37 -8.39
C ASN A 560 6.89 16.63 -7.68
N PHE A 561 7.08 16.30 -6.39
CA PHE A 561 6.05 15.62 -5.61
C PHE A 561 4.94 16.54 -5.11
N TYR A 562 5.25 17.81 -4.82
CA TYR A 562 4.34 18.68 -4.05
C TYR A 562 3.93 19.98 -4.76
N ALA A 563 4.56 20.38 -5.86
CA ALA A 563 4.20 21.60 -6.57
C ALA A 563 2.72 21.63 -7.06
N GLY A 564 2.17 20.46 -7.43
CA GLY A 564 0.76 20.36 -7.85
C GLY A 564 -0.26 20.30 -6.71
N PHE A 565 0.18 20.26 -5.43
CA PHE A 565 -0.75 20.21 -4.27
C PHE A 565 -1.24 21.58 -3.84
N ASN A 566 -0.48 22.60 -4.14
CA ASN A 566 -0.74 23.96 -3.66
C ASN A 566 -1.56 24.81 -4.63
N GLN A 567 -1.93 24.29 -5.81
CA GLN A 567 -2.61 25.07 -6.83
C GLN A 567 -3.86 25.81 -6.30
N GLU A 568 -4.69 25.13 -5.49
CA GLU A 568 -5.86 25.76 -4.86
C GLU A 568 -5.45 26.82 -3.82
N THR A 569 -4.37 26.55 -3.06
CA THR A 569 -3.86 27.47 -2.04
C THR A 569 -3.12 28.64 -2.69
N ASP A 570 -2.35 28.38 -3.74
CA ASP A 570 -1.62 29.40 -4.49
C ASP A 570 -2.59 30.35 -5.20
N LEU A 571 -3.68 29.84 -5.80
CA LEU A 571 -4.75 30.64 -6.36
C LEU A 571 -5.46 31.47 -5.29
N ALA A 572 -5.79 30.89 -4.13
CA ALA A 572 -6.41 31.65 -3.03
C ALA A 572 -5.48 32.72 -2.44
N HIS A 573 -4.16 32.52 -2.44
CA HIS A 573 -3.18 33.54 -2.06
C HIS A 573 -3.12 34.67 -3.10
N TYR A 574 -3.15 34.31 -4.38
CA TYR A 574 -3.21 35.26 -5.47
C TYR A 574 -4.49 36.10 -5.40
N ASP A 575 -5.65 35.48 -5.21
CA ASP A 575 -6.94 36.16 -5.06
C ASP A 575 -6.91 37.15 -3.88
N LYS A 576 -6.39 36.73 -2.72
CA LYS A 576 -6.22 37.61 -1.55
C LYS A 576 -5.27 38.77 -1.83
N LEU A 577 -4.20 38.56 -2.61
CA LEU A 577 -3.29 39.63 -3.01
C LEU A 577 -4.02 40.63 -3.91
N ILE A 578 -4.77 40.17 -4.90
CA ILE A 578 -5.57 41.00 -5.78
C ILE A 578 -6.61 41.81 -4.99
N GLU A 579 -7.32 41.19 -4.05
CA GLU A 579 -8.27 41.89 -3.18
C GLU A 579 -7.58 42.94 -2.32
N ARG A 580 -6.40 42.66 -1.76
CA ARG A 580 -5.62 43.62 -0.98
C ARG A 580 -5.19 44.80 -1.84
N LEU A 581 -4.66 44.55 -3.05
CA LEU A 581 -4.25 45.61 -3.96
C LEU A 581 -5.44 46.49 -4.41
N LYS A 582 -6.61 45.88 -4.68
CA LYS A 582 -7.84 46.63 -5.00
C LYS A 582 -8.31 47.53 -3.84
N ASN A 583 -8.15 47.06 -2.60
CA ASN A 583 -8.54 47.80 -1.42
C ASN A 583 -7.52 48.89 -1.06
N GLN A 584 -6.23 48.71 -1.33
CA GLN A 584 -5.22 49.76 -1.19
C GLN A 584 -5.45 50.92 -2.18
N GLY A 585 -5.75 50.62 -3.44
CA GLY A 585 -6.10 51.63 -4.42
C GLY A 585 -7.39 52.44 -4.09
N LYS A 586 -8.33 51.82 -3.35
CA LYS A 586 -9.51 52.54 -2.84
C LYS A 586 -9.19 53.51 -1.69
N ILE A 587 -8.20 53.21 -0.88
CA ILE A 587 -7.75 54.06 0.23
C ILE A 587 -7.00 55.27 -0.34
N GLU A 588 -6.13 55.08 -1.33
CA GLU A 588 -5.44 56.22 -2.01
C GLU A 588 -6.40 57.13 -2.77
N ALA A 589 -7.38 56.58 -3.50
CA ALA A 589 -8.40 57.35 -4.18
C ALA A 589 -9.30 58.18 -3.22
N SER A 590 -9.56 57.65 -2.00
CA SER A 590 -10.34 58.41 -1.00
C SER A 590 -9.55 59.53 -0.31
N TYR A 591 -8.22 59.55 -0.40
CA TYR A 591 -7.36 60.64 0.08
C TYR A 591 -7.20 61.77 -0.96
N GLU A 592 -7.25 61.43 -2.26
CA GLU A 592 -7.19 62.43 -3.32
C GLU A 592 -8.51 63.20 -3.48
N ASP A 593 -9.66 62.61 -3.16
CA ASP A 593 -10.97 63.32 -3.16
C ASP A 593 -11.20 64.18 -1.94
N THR A 594 -10.25 64.25 -0.99
CA THR A 594 -10.36 65.07 0.25
C THR A 594 -9.37 66.27 0.30
N LEU A 595 -8.61 66.49 -0.77
CA LEU A 595 -7.76 67.67 -0.97
C LEU A 595 -8.32 68.60 -2.06
#